data_af9e3b15b4369eed4b059a1f695d55a4
#
_entry.id   af9e3b15b4369eed4b059a1f695d55a4
#
_cell.length_a   1.000
_cell.length_b   1.000
_cell.length_c   1.000
_cell.angle_alpha   90.00
_cell.angle_beta   90.00
_cell.angle_gamma   90.00
#
_symmetry.space_group_name_H-M   'P 1'
#
loop_
_entity.id
_entity.type
_entity.pdbx_description
1 polymer ?
#
loop_
_entity_poly.entity_id
_entity_poly.type
_entity_poly.pdbx_seq_one_letter_code
_entity_poly.pdbx_strand_id
1 'polypeptide(L)'
;MYKRQNPGSAYARTRHNVGFDVIDVISEKTGIEVKKKMHHTLVGEGYVQGERIVVCKPQTFMNESGRSVVELVNWYKPDPDRLLVVYDDIDLPLGKLRIRKSGSAGTHNGMRSILAQYGRQDFPRMRVGVGSRPAGWDLADWVLSHYATKEEQEVQFEAFMRAADACLLYTSRCV
;
A
#
# COMPACT_ATOMS: atom_id res chain seq x y z
N MET A 1 -4.96 3.88 -0.53
CA MET A 1 -3.74 3.15 -0.35
C MET A 1 -3.58 2.65 1.03
N TYR A 2 -3.25 1.40 1.13
CA TYR A 2 -3.13 0.85 2.42
C TYR A 2 -2.12 -0.23 2.61
N LYS A 3 -1.49 -0.14 3.68
CA LYS A 3 -0.87 -1.24 4.32
C LYS A 3 -0.87 -1.08 5.81
N ARG A 4 -1.19 -2.14 6.53
CA ARG A 4 -0.69 -2.17 7.82
C ARG A 4 0.80 -2.26 7.79
N GLN A 5 1.26 -1.38 8.56
CA GLN A 5 2.56 -1.52 9.11
C GLN A 5 2.39 -1.50 10.60
N ASN A 6 3.12 -2.35 11.25
CA ASN A 6 3.28 -2.18 12.66
C ASN A 6 3.83 -0.76 12.86
N PRO A 7 3.11 0.14 13.53
CA PRO A 7 3.63 1.46 13.82
C PRO A 7 4.86 1.29 14.71
N GLY A 8 5.99 1.77 14.23
CA GLY A 8 7.26 1.72 14.96
C GLY A 8 8.45 1.53 14.04
N SER A 9 9.61 2.05 14.46
CA SER A 9 10.86 1.98 13.71
C SER A 9 11.33 0.53 13.44
N ALA A 10 10.90 -0.44 14.25
CA ALA A 10 11.25 -1.85 14.11
C ALA A 10 10.76 -2.52 12.82
N TYR A 11 9.72 -1.97 12.18
CA TYR A 11 9.14 -2.54 10.95
C TYR A 11 9.38 -1.67 9.72
N ALA A 12 10.07 -0.54 9.88
CA ALA A 12 10.43 0.32 8.77
C ALA A 12 11.28 -0.46 7.75
N ARG A 13 10.98 -0.29 6.45
CA ARG A 13 11.69 -0.94 5.34
C ARG A 13 11.67 -2.48 5.33
N THR A 14 10.71 -3.11 6.00
CA THR A 14 10.47 -4.56 5.83
C THR A 14 9.74 -4.83 4.53
N ARG A 15 9.81 -6.09 4.02
CA ARG A 15 9.07 -6.51 2.81
C ARG A 15 7.57 -6.23 2.91
N HIS A 16 7.02 -6.28 4.13
CA HIS A 16 5.61 -5.98 4.38
C HIS A 16 5.30 -4.47 4.38
N ASN A 17 6.30 -3.58 4.29
CA ASN A 17 6.16 -2.12 4.38
C ASN A 17 6.03 -1.39 3.03
N VAL A 18 6.04 -2.12 1.90
CA VAL A 18 6.04 -1.53 0.56
C VAL A 18 4.95 -0.47 0.31
N GLY A 19 3.77 -0.65 0.91
CA GLY A 19 2.71 0.34 0.75
C GLY A 19 3.07 1.70 1.34
N PHE A 20 3.72 1.75 2.52
CA PHE A 20 4.15 3.01 3.14
C PHE A 20 5.35 3.60 2.42
N ASP A 21 6.28 2.74 1.96
CA ASP A 21 7.43 3.18 1.21
C ASP A 21 7.00 3.86 -0.11
N VAL A 22 6.01 3.29 -0.81
CA VAL A 22 5.41 3.93 -1.99
C VAL A 22 4.77 5.27 -1.65
N ILE A 23 4.07 5.39 -0.49
CA ILE A 23 3.52 6.68 -0.05
C ILE A 23 4.61 7.69 0.28
N ASP A 24 5.72 7.27 0.87
CA ASP A 24 6.82 8.19 1.15
C ASP A 24 7.39 8.76 -0.15
N VAL A 25 7.52 7.93 -1.18
CA VAL A 25 7.90 8.40 -2.53
C VAL A 25 6.85 9.35 -3.13
N ILE A 26 5.54 9.05 -2.99
CA ILE A 26 4.48 9.96 -3.45
C ILE A 26 4.57 11.30 -2.70
N SER A 27 4.76 11.25 -1.37
CA SER A 27 4.92 12.44 -0.52
C SER A 27 6.09 13.32 -0.98
N GLU A 28 7.26 12.72 -1.24
CA GLU A 28 8.42 13.43 -1.77
C GLU A 28 8.18 14.05 -3.15
N LYS A 29 7.57 13.29 -4.07
CA LYS A 29 7.31 13.76 -5.45
C LYS A 29 6.28 14.89 -5.52
N THR A 30 5.31 14.90 -4.62
CA THR A 30 4.17 15.83 -4.68
C THR A 30 4.22 16.94 -3.64
N GLY A 31 5.08 16.82 -2.62
CA GLY A 31 5.09 17.72 -1.47
C GLY A 31 3.91 17.52 -0.51
N ILE A 32 3.09 16.48 -0.71
CA ILE A 32 1.94 16.18 0.17
C ILE A 32 2.45 15.53 1.46
N GLU A 33 2.39 16.27 2.57
CA GLU A 33 2.80 15.75 3.88
C GLU A 33 1.75 14.82 4.49
N VAL A 34 2.15 13.58 4.83
CA VAL A 34 1.28 12.54 5.39
C VAL A 34 1.44 12.48 6.91
N LYS A 35 0.85 13.46 7.62
CA LYS A 35 1.03 13.63 9.08
C LYS A 35 -0.25 13.87 9.88
N LYS A 36 -1.37 14.20 9.22
CA LYS A 36 -2.66 14.42 9.89
C LYS A 36 -3.21 13.11 10.40
N LYS A 37 -3.42 12.99 11.72
CA LYS A 37 -4.01 11.80 12.34
C LYS A 37 -5.53 11.86 12.29
N MET A 38 -6.16 10.89 11.63
CA MET A 38 -7.61 10.70 11.62
C MET A 38 -7.94 9.24 11.24
N HIS A 39 -9.06 8.71 11.74
CA HIS A 39 -9.54 7.37 11.38
C HIS A 39 -8.48 6.28 11.51
N HIS A 40 -7.73 6.28 12.60
CA HIS A 40 -6.59 5.38 12.83
C HIS A 40 -5.56 5.38 11.69
N THR A 41 -5.37 6.54 11.03
CA THR A 41 -4.54 6.69 9.82
C THR A 41 -3.75 7.98 9.88
N LEU A 42 -2.55 7.99 9.31
CA LEU A 42 -1.87 9.20 8.90
C LEU A 42 -2.35 9.57 7.50
N VAL A 43 -2.82 10.78 7.32
CA VAL A 43 -3.42 11.26 6.08
C VAL A 43 -2.67 12.49 5.59
N GLY A 44 -2.44 12.56 4.28
CA GLY A 44 -2.02 13.75 3.56
C GLY A 44 -3.02 14.06 2.45
N GLU A 45 -3.34 15.34 2.28
CA GLU A 45 -4.25 15.83 1.25
C GLU A 45 -3.55 16.88 0.39
N GLY A 46 -3.77 16.86 -0.89
CA GLY A 46 -3.21 17.83 -1.83
C GLY A 46 -3.79 17.72 -3.23
N TYR A 47 -3.20 18.44 -4.15
CA TYR A 47 -3.59 18.45 -5.56
C TYR A 47 -2.41 18.07 -6.44
N VAL A 48 -2.65 17.19 -7.41
CA VAL A 48 -1.68 16.83 -8.44
C VAL A 48 -2.37 16.93 -9.78
N GLN A 49 -1.82 17.75 -10.67
CA GLN A 49 -2.41 18.04 -12.00
C GLN A 49 -3.88 18.51 -11.95
N GLY A 50 -4.25 19.27 -10.91
CA GLY A 50 -5.62 19.74 -10.70
C GLY A 50 -6.56 18.76 -9.99
N GLU A 51 -6.19 17.51 -9.83
CA GLU A 51 -6.98 16.49 -9.14
C GLU A 51 -6.65 16.42 -7.65
N ARG A 52 -7.70 16.34 -6.80
CA ARG A 52 -7.52 16.17 -5.37
C ARG A 52 -7.09 14.74 -5.06
N ILE A 53 -5.99 14.61 -4.35
CA ILE A 53 -5.44 13.32 -3.91
C ILE A 53 -5.44 13.24 -2.39
N VAL A 54 -5.85 12.08 -1.87
CA VAL A 54 -5.75 11.72 -0.46
C VAL A 54 -4.81 10.54 -0.33
N VAL A 55 -3.70 10.71 0.35
CA VAL A 55 -2.70 9.67 0.62
C VAL A 55 -2.79 9.23 2.07
N CYS A 56 -2.79 7.92 2.30
CA CYS A 56 -3.13 7.33 3.58
C CYS A 56 -2.14 6.26 4.03
N LYS A 57 -1.68 6.38 5.29
CA LYS A 57 -0.88 5.36 5.99
C LYS A 57 -1.63 4.90 7.24
N PRO A 58 -2.50 3.90 7.16
CA PRO A 58 -3.20 3.40 8.32
C PRO A 58 -2.27 2.91 9.42
N GLN A 59 -2.65 3.17 10.66
CA GLN A 59 -1.87 2.88 11.86
C GLN A 59 -2.46 1.73 12.70
N THR A 60 -3.37 0.96 12.10
CA THR A 60 -3.93 -0.27 12.71
C THR A 60 -3.01 -1.47 12.53
N PHE A 61 -3.29 -2.55 13.23
CA PHE A 61 -2.65 -3.85 12.95
C PHE A 61 -3.10 -4.42 11.60
N MET A 62 -2.25 -5.24 10.91
CA MET A 62 -2.51 -5.74 9.56
C MET A 62 -3.89 -6.41 9.43
N ASN A 63 -4.26 -7.22 10.39
CA ASN A 63 -5.56 -7.89 10.46
C ASN A 63 -6.74 -6.93 10.75
N GLU A 64 -6.47 -5.67 11.08
CA GLU A 64 -7.49 -4.62 11.34
C GLU A 64 -7.49 -3.52 10.27
N SER A 65 -6.79 -3.73 9.16
CA SER A 65 -6.65 -2.76 8.08
C SER A 65 -7.99 -2.29 7.51
N GLY A 66 -8.96 -3.18 7.47
CA GLY A 66 -10.30 -2.86 6.98
C GLY A 66 -10.99 -1.77 7.78
N ARG A 67 -10.76 -1.71 9.10
CA ARG A 67 -11.32 -0.67 9.97
C ARG A 67 -10.94 0.73 9.48
N SER A 68 -9.65 0.99 9.33
CA SER A 68 -9.17 2.28 8.84
C SER A 68 -9.70 2.61 7.44
N VAL A 69 -9.69 1.62 6.54
CA VAL A 69 -10.18 1.83 5.17
C VAL A 69 -11.67 2.17 5.15
N VAL A 70 -12.50 1.46 5.90
CA VAL A 70 -13.96 1.73 5.97
C VAL A 70 -14.24 3.11 6.56
N GLU A 71 -13.54 3.49 7.64
CA GLU A 71 -13.70 4.82 8.23
C GLU A 71 -13.32 5.93 7.23
N LEU A 72 -12.20 5.76 6.47
CA LEU A 72 -11.77 6.71 5.44
C LEU A 72 -12.75 6.76 4.26
N VAL A 73 -13.22 5.62 3.78
CA VAL A 73 -14.21 5.55 2.69
C VAL A 73 -15.51 6.22 3.10
N ASN A 74 -15.99 6.01 4.31
CA ASN A 74 -17.19 6.67 4.84
C ASN A 74 -17.01 8.20 4.98
N TRP A 75 -15.80 8.64 5.27
CA TRP A 75 -15.47 10.07 5.40
C TRP A 75 -15.35 10.76 4.05
N TYR A 76 -14.50 10.22 3.15
CA TYR A 76 -14.19 10.84 1.86
C TYR A 76 -15.19 10.48 0.76
N LYS A 77 -15.92 9.38 0.91
CA LYS A 77 -16.92 8.85 -0.01
C LYS A 77 -16.42 8.76 -1.48
N PRO A 78 -15.24 8.20 -1.71
CA PRO A 78 -14.76 8.02 -3.08
C PRO A 78 -15.60 6.96 -3.81
N ASP A 79 -15.71 7.12 -5.13
CA ASP A 79 -16.16 6.01 -5.95
C ASP A 79 -15.18 4.82 -5.80
N PRO A 80 -15.64 3.56 -5.86
CA PRO A 80 -14.78 2.41 -5.64
C PRO A 80 -13.57 2.34 -6.58
N ASP A 81 -13.70 2.77 -7.81
CA ASP A 81 -12.62 2.84 -8.80
C ASP A 81 -11.56 3.92 -8.48
N ARG A 82 -11.88 4.87 -7.59
CA ARG A 82 -10.93 5.88 -7.07
C ARG A 82 -10.22 5.45 -5.78
N LEU A 83 -10.51 4.26 -5.24
CA LEU A 83 -9.81 3.68 -4.10
C LEU A 83 -8.69 2.75 -4.59
N LEU A 84 -7.44 3.21 -4.55
CA LEU A 84 -6.29 2.36 -4.88
C LEU A 84 -5.59 1.86 -3.62
N VAL A 85 -5.50 0.53 -3.47
CA VAL A 85 -4.78 -0.13 -2.37
C VAL A 85 -3.45 -0.70 -2.88
N VAL A 86 -2.35 -0.32 -2.22
CA VAL A 86 -1.00 -0.80 -2.54
C VAL A 86 -0.52 -1.74 -1.43
N TYR A 87 -0.03 -2.94 -1.77
CA TYR A 87 0.42 -3.94 -0.81
C TYR A 87 1.44 -4.92 -1.39
N ASP A 88 2.14 -5.64 -0.51
CA ASP A 88 3.14 -6.63 -0.85
C ASP A 88 2.54 -7.92 -1.41
N ASP A 89 3.30 -8.57 -2.27
CA ASP A 89 2.93 -9.83 -2.89
C ASP A 89 4.14 -10.77 -2.97
N ILE A 90 4.04 -11.90 -2.27
CA ILE A 90 5.09 -12.93 -2.23
C ILE A 90 5.11 -13.83 -3.47
N ASP A 91 4.03 -13.84 -4.26
CA ASP A 91 3.92 -14.62 -5.49
C ASP A 91 4.47 -13.86 -6.71
N LEU A 92 4.86 -12.60 -6.52
CA LEU A 92 5.52 -11.79 -7.54
C LEU A 92 7.03 -11.70 -7.27
N PRO A 93 7.86 -11.84 -8.33
CA PRO A 93 9.29 -11.56 -8.21
C PRO A 93 9.56 -10.19 -7.60
N LEU A 94 10.69 -10.06 -6.91
CA LEU A 94 11.14 -8.80 -6.33
C LEU A 94 11.11 -7.67 -7.35
N GLY A 95 10.55 -6.54 -6.97
CA GLY A 95 10.47 -5.36 -7.82
C GLY A 95 9.41 -5.41 -8.94
N LYS A 96 8.68 -6.50 -9.12
CA LYS A 96 7.58 -6.57 -10.11
C LYS A 96 6.31 -5.91 -9.56
N LEU A 97 5.61 -5.20 -10.44
CA LEU A 97 4.34 -4.54 -10.13
C LEU A 97 3.20 -5.22 -10.88
N ARG A 98 2.04 -5.33 -10.24
CA ARG A 98 0.82 -5.82 -10.89
C ARG A 98 -0.38 -5.03 -10.41
N ILE A 99 -1.07 -4.38 -11.37
CA ILE A 99 -2.31 -3.65 -11.12
C ILE A 99 -3.49 -4.51 -11.52
N ARG A 100 -4.55 -4.52 -10.71
CA ARG A 100 -5.83 -5.18 -10.97
C ARG A 100 -6.95 -4.24 -10.57
N LYS A 101 -8.04 -4.22 -11.35
CA LYS A 101 -9.26 -3.45 -11.02
C LYS A 101 -10.06 -4.07 -9.88
N SER A 102 -9.95 -5.39 -9.71
CA SER A 102 -10.67 -6.16 -8.70
C SER A 102 -9.91 -7.45 -8.37
N GLY A 103 -10.36 -8.19 -7.36
CA GLY A 103 -9.82 -9.52 -7.07
C GLY A 103 -9.91 -9.91 -5.58
N SER A 104 -9.51 -11.15 -5.28
CA SER A 104 -9.45 -11.69 -3.92
C SER A 104 -8.24 -11.16 -3.14
N ALA A 105 -8.21 -11.46 -1.85
CA ALA A 105 -7.11 -11.09 -0.95
C ALA A 105 -5.86 -11.97 -1.09
N GLY A 106 -5.98 -13.15 -1.68
CA GLY A 106 -4.93 -14.16 -1.63
C GLY A 106 -4.55 -14.50 -0.18
N THR A 107 -3.26 -14.58 0.09
CA THR A 107 -2.70 -14.85 1.44
C THR A 107 -2.53 -13.58 2.29
N HIS A 108 -2.75 -12.38 1.74
CA HIS A 108 -2.45 -11.13 2.40
C HIS A 108 -3.52 -10.74 3.45
N ASN A 109 -3.17 -10.82 4.73
CA ASN A 109 -4.11 -10.59 5.85
C ASN A 109 -4.75 -9.19 5.86
N GLY A 110 -4.00 -8.14 5.48
CA GLY A 110 -4.53 -6.79 5.36
C GLY A 110 -5.63 -6.68 4.30
N MET A 111 -5.43 -7.32 3.14
CA MET A 111 -6.46 -7.37 2.11
C MET A 111 -7.67 -8.19 2.53
N ARG A 112 -7.49 -9.31 3.25
CA ARG A 112 -8.61 -10.07 3.83
C ARG A 112 -9.45 -9.19 4.76
N SER A 113 -8.79 -8.43 5.64
CA SER A 113 -9.46 -7.50 6.54
C SER A 113 -10.23 -6.42 5.77
N ILE A 114 -9.63 -5.83 4.73
CA ILE A 114 -10.29 -4.81 3.91
C ILE A 114 -11.52 -5.39 3.21
N LEU A 115 -11.38 -6.53 2.53
CA LEU A 115 -12.51 -7.15 1.83
C LEU A 115 -13.63 -7.55 2.77
N ALA A 116 -13.31 -8.10 3.95
CA ALA A 116 -14.29 -8.50 4.95
C ALA A 116 -15.09 -7.33 5.53
N GLN A 117 -14.43 -6.18 5.80
CA GLN A 117 -15.07 -5.05 6.45
C GLN A 117 -15.68 -4.05 5.46
N TYR A 118 -15.04 -3.83 4.30
CA TYR A 118 -15.58 -2.95 3.25
C TYR A 118 -16.72 -3.64 2.47
N GLY A 119 -16.73 -4.97 2.43
CA GLY A 119 -17.78 -5.75 1.74
C GLY A 119 -17.73 -5.67 0.20
N ARG A 120 -16.68 -5.09 -0.37
CA ARG A 120 -16.49 -4.92 -1.82
C ARG A 120 -15.12 -5.42 -2.23
N GLN A 121 -15.01 -5.86 -3.49
CA GLN A 121 -13.74 -6.28 -4.11
C GLN A 121 -13.53 -5.67 -5.51
N ASP A 122 -14.38 -4.74 -5.90
CA ASP A 122 -14.39 -4.03 -7.18
C ASP A 122 -13.67 -2.67 -7.08
N PHE A 123 -12.55 -2.63 -6.39
CA PHE A 123 -11.66 -1.47 -6.31
C PHE A 123 -10.24 -1.81 -6.79
N PRO A 124 -9.54 -0.85 -7.39
CA PRO A 124 -8.16 -1.01 -7.85
C PRO A 124 -7.19 -1.37 -6.75
N ARG A 125 -6.24 -2.22 -7.12
CA ARG A 125 -5.14 -2.64 -6.25
C ARG A 125 -3.84 -2.75 -7.02
N MET A 126 -2.77 -2.34 -6.38
CA MET A 126 -1.41 -2.53 -6.87
C MET A 126 -0.67 -3.50 -5.97
N ARG A 127 -0.20 -4.57 -6.54
CA ARG A 127 0.63 -5.59 -5.88
C ARG A 127 2.09 -5.29 -6.19
N VAL A 128 2.90 -5.19 -5.15
CA VAL A 128 4.34 -4.96 -5.26
C VAL A 128 5.06 -6.25 -4.88
N GLY A 129 5.79 -6.83 -5.81
CA GLY A 129 6.53 -8.07 -5.60
C GLY A 129 7.65 -7.88 -4.59
N VAL A 130 7.68 -8.77 -3.59
CA VAL A 130 8.71 -8.80 -2.54
C VAL A 130 9.56 -10.08 -2.60
N GLY A 131 9.35 -10.87 -3.64
CA GLY A 131 10.01 -12.17 -3.83
C GLY A 131 9.37 -13.29 -3.03
N SER A 132 9.57 -14.51 -3.53
CA SER A 132 9.02 -15.72 -2.93
C SER A 132 9.70 -16.04 -1.60
N ARG A 133 8.93 -16.58 -0.68
CA ARG A 133 9.44 -17.07 0.61
C ARG A 133 10.41 -18.23 0.40
N PRO A 134 11.63 -18.19 0.96
CA PRO A 134 12.55 -19.31 0.92
C PRO A 134 11.99 -20.54 1.63
N ALA A 135 12.42 -21.73 1.21
CA ALA A 135 12.05 -22.97 1.87
C ALA A 135 12.47 -22.96 3.35
N GLY A 136 11.58 -23.41 4.22
CA GLY A 136 11.82 -23.48 5.67
C GLY A 136 11.57 -22.19 6.45
N TRP A 137 11.29 -21.08 5.79
CA TRP A 137 10.92 -19.85 6.49
C TRP A 137 9.42 -19.81 6.81
N ASP A 138 9.07 -19.25 7.96
CA ASP A 138 7.69 -18.84 8.24
C ASP A 138 7.28 -17.66 7.35
N LEU A 139 6.00 -17.59 6.97
CA LEU A 139 5.51 -16.52 6.09
C LEU A 139 5.56 -15.15 6.76
N ALA A 140 5.21 -15.09 8.05
CA ALA A 140 5.23 -13.83 8.80
C ALA A 140 6.67 -13.33 8.95
N ASP A 141 7.61 -14.22 9.28
CA ASP A 141 9.03 -13.87 9.39
C ASP A 141 9.59 -13.37 8.06
N TRP A 142 9.21 -13.99 6.94
CA TRP A 142 9.64 -13.55 5.61
C TRP A 142 9.15 -12.13 5.28
N VAL A 143 7.88 -11.86 5.42
CA VAL A 143 7.35 -10.53 5.08
C VAL A 143 7.79 -9.45 6.06
N LEU A 144 8.14 -9.81 7.30
CA LEU A 144 8.70 -8.89 8.29
C LEU A 144 10.21 -8.73 8.17
N SER A 145 10.89 -9.52 7.32
CA SER A 145 12.33 -9.38 7.09
C SER A 145 12.66 -8.17 6.22
N HIS A 146 13.90 -7.70 6.34
CA HIS A 146 14.45 -6.65 5.48
C HIS A 146 15.02 -7.24 4.18
N TYR A 147 15.28 -6.38 3.20
CA TYR A 147 16.04 -6.74 2.01
C TYR A 147 17.50 -6.93 2.40
N ALA A 148 18.06 -8.11 2.10
CA ALA A 148 19.36 -8.54 2.64
C ALA A 148 20.55 -7.89 1.94
N THR A 149 20.46 -7.65 0.62
CA THR A 149 21.55 -7.10 -0.17
C THR A 149 21.25 -5.70 -0.68
N LYS A 150 22.30 -4.97 -1.08
CA LYS A 150 22.12 -3.66 -1.72
C LYS A 150 21.34 -3.77 -3.02
N GLU A 151 21.60 -4.80 -3.80
CA GLU A 151 20.94 -5.06 -5.07
C GLU A 151 19.43 -5.26 -4.86
N GLU A 152 19.02 -6.04 -3.85
CA GLU A 152 17.61 -6.18 -3.49
C GLU A 152 16.98 -4.84 -3.09
N GLN A 153 17.70 -4.03 -2.32
CA GLN A 153 17.24 -2.71 -1.87
C GLN A 153 17.09 -1.74 -3.06
N GLU A 154 18.02 -1.74 -4.00
CA GLU A 154 17.99 -0.90 -5.20
C GLU A 154 16.82 -1.31 -6.11
N VAL A 155 16.69 -2.60 -6.42
CA VAL A 155 15.56 -3.12 -7.22
C VAL A 155 14.22 -2.76 -6.61
N GLN A 156 14.11 -2.85 -5.29
CA GLN A 156 12.86 -2.55 -4.59
C GLN A 156 12.60 -1.04 -4.55
N PHE A 157 13.62 -0.22 -4.36
CA PHE A 157 13.47 1.23 -4.40
C PHE A 157 13.02 1.72 -5.78
N GLU A 158 13.59 1.19 -6.87
CA GLU A 158 13.11 1.46 -8.23
C GLU A 158 11.65 1.03 -8.44
N ALA A 159 11.24 -0.08 -7.81
CA ALA A 159 9.85 -0.50 -7.84
C ALA A 159 8.93 0.49 -7.10
N PHE A 160 9.37 1.06 -5.98
CA PHE A 160 8.60 2.10 -5.27
C PHE A 160 8.44 3.37 -6.11
N MET A 161 9.50 3.79 -6.81
CA MET A 161 9.45 4.93 -7.72
C MET A 161 8.41 4.70 -8.84
N ARG A 162 8.49 3.55 -9.52
CA ARG A 162 7.53 3.18 -10.58
C ARG A 162 6.11 3.00 -10.05
N ALA A 163 5.95 2.44 -8.85
CA ALA A 163 4.65 2.28 -8.21
C ALA A 163 4.02 3.65 -7.89
N ALA A 164 4.82 4.60 -7.36
CA ALA A 164 4.37 5.96 -7.11
C ALA A 164 3.93 6.67 -8.40
N ASP A 165 4.72 6.58 -9.48
CA ASP A 165 4.36 7.14 -10.78
C ASP A 165 3.07 6.52 -11.32
N ALA A 166 2.91 5.20 -11.22
CA ALA A 166 1.68 4.52 -11.63
C ALA A 166 0.46 4.94 -10.80
N CYS A 167 0.62 5.15 -9.49
CA CYS A 167 -0.45 5.68 -8.63
C CYS A 167 -0.87 7.08 -9.08
N LEU A 168 0.09 7.98 -9.32
CA LEU A 168 -0.17 9.36 -9.76
C LEU A 168 -0.81 9.41 -11.15
N LEU A 169 -0.35 8.57 -12.08
CA LEU A 169 -0.96 8.43 -13.41
C LEU A 169 -2.38 7.85 -13.35
N TYR A 170 -2.64 6.93 -12.42
CA TYR A 170 -3.97 6.36 -12.24
C TYR A 170 -4.97 7.44 -11.79
N THR A 171 -4.58 8.28 -10.84
CA THR A 171 -5.43 9.37 -10.34
C THR A 171 -5.72 10.43 -11.40
N SER A 172 -4.79 10.73 -12.32
CA SER A 172 -4.97 11.69 -13.40
C SER A 172 -5.81 11.20 -14.59
N ARG A 173 -6.04 9.89 -14.70
CA ARG A 173 -6.80 9.29 -15.82
C ARG A 173 -8.24 8.92 -15.48
N CYS A 174 -8.66 9.10 -14.23
CA CYS A 174 -10.05 8.85 -13.79
C CYS A 174 -10.96 10.09 -13.97
N VAL A 175 -10.66 10.88 -15.00
CA VAL A 175 -11.50 12.02 -15.43
C VAL A 175 -12.30 11.61 -16.66
#